data_db53aa9d54077fedc42b7ddb162c783a
#
_entry.id   db53aa9d54077fedc42b7ddb162c783a
#
_cell.length_a   1.000
_cell.length_b   1.000
_cell.length_c   1.000
_cell.angle_alpha   90.00
_cell.angle_beta   90.00
_cell.angle_gamma   90.00
#
_symmetry.space_group_name_H-M   'P 1'
#
loop_
_entity.id
_entity.type
_entity.pdbx_description
1 polymer ?
#
loop_
_entity_poly.entity_id
_entity_poly.type
_entity_poly.pdbx_seq_one_letter_code
_entity_poly.pdbx_strand_id
1 'polypeptide(L)'
;MKKVLFIDRDGTIIVEPPEDFQVDSLEKLEFLPFAISSLKRLQDFGYELVMVTNQDGRGTSSFPEEDFQKPHQKMLDILNKEGISFAEI
;
A
#
# COMPACT_ATOMS: atom_id res chain seq x y z
N MET A 1 9.42 16.71 17.98
CA MET A 1 10.09 16.21 16.75
C MET A 1 9.19 15.21 16.05
N LYS A 2 8.96 15.40 14.74
CA LYS A 2 8.18 14.45 13.97
C LYS A 2 9.03 13.23 13.64
N LYS A 3 8.47 12.06 13.87
CA LYS A 3 9.09 10.80 13.46
C LYS A 3 8.42 10.35 12.17
N VAL A 4 9.20 10.25 11.10
CA VAL A 4 8.70 9.86 9.79
C VAL A 4 9.21 8.46 9.46
N LEU A 5 8.31 7.60 9.01
CA LEU A 5 8.65 6.23 8.64
C LEU A 5 8.24 5.99 7.19
N PHE A 6 9.21 5.59 6.36
CA PHE A 6 8.97 5.25 4.97
C PHE A 6 8.66 3.75 4.88
N ILE A 7 7.54 3.40 4.29
CA ILE A 7 7.05 2.03 4.25
C ILE A 7 6.77 1.62 2.82
N ASP A 8 7.37 0.51 2.39
CA ASP A 8 7.08 -0.08 1.09
C ASP A 8 5.67 -0.64 1.09
N ARG A 9 5.01 -0.56 -0.07
CA ARG A 9 3.67 -1.10 -0.25
C ARG A 9 3.71 -2.60 -0.54
N ASP A 10 4.29 -2.96 -1.71
CA ASP A 10 4.28 -4.35 -2.17
C ASP A 10 5.29 -5.19 -1.40
N GLY A 11 4.84 -6.33 -0.90
CA GLY A 11 5.68 -7.21 -0.10
C GLY A 11 5.83 -6.79 1.35
N THR A 12 5.24 -5.65 1.75
CA THR A 12 5.30 -5.15 3.14
C THR A 12 3.90 -4.93 3.69
N ILE A 13 3.06 -4.20 2.97
CA ILE A 13 1.66 -3.96 3.38
C ILE A 13 0.75 -4.98 2.72
N ILE A 14 0.91 -5.18 1.42
CA ILE A 14 0.12 -6.13 0.65
C ILE A 14 1.02 -7.16 -0.02
N VAL A 15 0.43 -8.31 -0.34
CA VAL A 15 1.15 -9.38 -1.00
C VAL A 15 1.55 -8.97 -2.41
N GLU A 16 2.81 -9.21 -2.76
CA GLU A 16 3.31 -8.98 -4.11
C GLU A 16 3.04 -10.22 -4.94
N PRO A 17 2.29 -10.11 -6.06
CA PRO A 17 2.01 -11.28 -6.89
C PRO A 17 3.30 -11.90 -7.43
N PRO A 18 3.47 -13.24 -7.33
CA PRO A 18 4.74 -13.87 -7.71
C PRO A 18 4.99 -13.97 -9.21
N GLU A 19 3.96 -13.81 -10.04
CA GLU A 19 4.09 -13.98 -11.48
C GLU A 19 4.57 -12.72 -12.19
N ASP A 20 3.88 -11.60 -11.97
CA ASP A 20 4.18 -10.36 -12.66
C ASP A 20 4.51 -9.20 -11.74
N PHE A 21 4.47 -9.41 -10.43
CA PHE A 21 4.76 -8.41 -9.41
C PHE A 21 3.87 -7.18 -9.50
N GLN A 22 2.65 -7.35 -10.07
CA GLN A 22 1.71 -6.26 -10.27
C GLN A 22 0.37 -6.55 -9.60
N VAL A 23 -0.07 -5.66 -8.72
CA VAL A 23 -1.42 -5.72 -8.17
C VAL A 23 -2.29 -4.86 -9.09
N ASP A 24 -2.75 -5.46 -10.16
CA ASP A 24 -3.46 -4.78 -11.24
C ASP A 24 -4.97 -5.07 -11.27
N SER A 25 -5.49 -5.73 -10.24
CA SER A 25 -6.93 -6.00 -10.10
C SER A 25 -7.29 -6.12 -8.63
N LEU A 26 -8.57 -5.94 -8.31
CA LEU A 26 -9.06 -6.09 -6.94
C LEU A 26 -8.88 -7.52 -6.42
N GLU A 27 -8.94 -8.51 -7.31
CA GLU A 27 -8.76 -9.91 -6.94
C GLU A 27 -7.35 -10.20 -6.40
N LYS A 28 -6.36 -9.45 -6.85
CA LYS A 28 -4.98 -9.62 -6.42
C LYS A 28 -4.67 -8.88 -5.12
N LEU A 29 -5.56 -8.02 -4.66
CA LEU A 29 -5.34 -7.25 -3.44
C LEU A 29 -5.49 -8.14 -2.22
N GLU A 30 -4.40 -8.31 -1.48
CA GLU A 30 -4.37 -9.11 -0.27
C GLU A 30 -3.40 -8.49 0.72
N PHE A 31 -3.85 -8.22 1.94
CA PHE A 31 -2.99 -7.68 2.98
C PHE A 31 -2.10 -8.78 3.55
N LEU A 32 -0.86 -8.42 3.87
CA LEU A 32 0.01 -9.35 4.60
C LEU A 32 -0.49 -9.50 6.03
N PRO A 33 -0.26 -10.68 6.66
CA PRO A 33 -0.65 -10.89 8.06
C PRO A 33 -0.08 -9.80 8.95
N PHE A 34 -0.92 -9.26 9.85
CA PHE A 34 -0.54 -8.25 10.83
C PHE A 34 -0.16 -6.89 10.25
N ALA A 35 -0.28 -6.67 8.92
CA ALA A 35 0.07 -5.39 8.33
C ALA A 35 -0.76 -4.24 8.90
N ILE A 36 -2.07 -4.42 8.97
CA ILE A 36 -2.97 -3.38 9.47
C ILE A 36 -2.68 -3.08 10.94
N SER A 37 -2.56 -4.11 11.78
CA SER A 37 -2.31 -3.91 13.20
C SER A 37 -0.94 -3.29 13.46
N SER A 38 0.07 -3.67 12.69
CA SER A 38 1.42 -3.12 12.83
C SER A 38 1.45 -1.64 12.45
N LEU A 39 0.80 -1.26 11.35
CA LEU A 39 0.73 0.13 10.93
C LEU A 39 -0.02 0.97 11.96
N LYS A 40 -1.09 0.44 12.51
CA LYS A 40 -1.86 1.12 13.54
C LYS A 40 -1.00 1.39 14.77
N ARG A 41 -0.21 0.41 15.20
CA ARG A 41 0.66 0.56 16.36
C ARG A 41 1.75 1.60 16.10
N LEU A 42 2.35 1.60 14.91
CA LEU A 42 3.37 2.59 14.56
C LEU A 42 2.79 4.00 14.59
N GLN A 43 1.60 4.17 14.06
CA GLN A 43 0.92 5.46 14.06
C GLN A 43 0.60 5.89 15.49
N ASP A 44 0.15 4.97 16.34
CA ASP A 44 -0.16 5.23 17.74
C ASP A 44 1.09 5.62 18.54
N PHE A 45 2.28 5.15 18.12
CA PHE A 45 3.55 5.56 18.71
C PHE A 45 4.02 6.94 18.25
N GLY A 46 3.27 7.58 17.36
CA GLY A 46 3.59 8.93 16.91
C GLY A 46 4.35 9.02 15.60
N TYR A 47 4.47 7.91 14.87
CA TYR A 47 5.10 7.94 13.56
C TYR A 47 4.15 8.50 12.51
N GLU A 48 4.69 9.36 11.65
CA GLU A 48 4.01 9.82 10.46
C GLU A 48 4.40 8.87 9.33
N LEU A 49 3.43 8.24 8.71
CA LEU A 49 3.66 7.19 7.73
C LEU A 49 3.73 7.77 6.31
N VAL A 50 4.75 7.38 5.57
CA VAL A 50 4.92 7.74 4.17
C VAL A 50 5.02 6.46 3.36
N MET A 51 4.16 6.29 2.37
CA MET A 51 4.16 5.10 1.53
C MET A 51 5.11 5.30 0.35
N VAL A 52 5.95 4.29 0.12
CA VAL A 52 6.84 4.25 -1.03
C VAL A 52 6.41 3.08 -1.91
N THR A 53 6.22 3.32 -3.19
CA THR A 53 5.88 2.26 -4.12
C THR A 53 6.66 2.44 -5.42
N ASN A 54 7.24 1.35 -5.90
CA ASN A 54 7.96 1.33 -7.16
C ASN A 54 7.22 0.37 -8.08
N GLN A 55 6.52 0.93 -9.08
CA GLN A 55 5.65 0.16 -9.96
C GLN A 55 6.21 0.23 -11.38
N ASP A 56 7.12 -0.68 -11.69
CA ASP A 56 7.68 -0.77 -13.04
C ASP A 56 6.57 -1.08 -14.03
N GLY A 57 6.58 -0.39 -15.15
CA GLY A 57 5.59 -0.59 -16.19
C GLY A 57 4.25 0.09 -15.96
N ARG A 58 4.06 0.74 -14.82
CA ARG A 58 2.83 1.47 -14.51
C ARG A 58 2.58 2.56 -15.56
N GLY A 59 1.36 2.60 -16.09
CA GLY A 59 0.98 3.54 -17.13
C GLY A 59 1.23 3.04 -18.54
N THR A 60 1.83 1.86 -18.70
CA THR A 60 2.02 1.24 -20.02
C THR A 60 0.84 0.35 -20.37
N SER A 61 0.83 -0.19 -21.59
CA SER A 61 -0.24 -1.07 -22.04
C SER A 61 -0.32 -2.37 -21.23
N SER A 62 0.80 -2.83 -20.67
CA SER A 62 0.82 -4.04 -19.83
C SER A 62 0.37 -3.78 -18.40
N PHE A 63 0.41 -2.51 -17.95
CA PHE A 63 -0.03 -2.12 -16.62
C PHE A 63 -0.67 -0.73 -16.68
N PRO A 64 -1.90 -0.63 -17.22
CA PRO A 64 -2.58 0.66 -17.33
C PRO A 64 -2.77 1.33 -15.97
N GLU A 65 -2.73 2.66 -15.95
CA GLU A 65 -2.85 3.43 -14.71
C GLU A 65 -4.14 3.10 -13.97
N GLU A 66 -5.25 2.95 -14.66
CA GLU A 66 -6.52 2.63 -14.00
C GLU A 66 -6.51 1.25 -13.33
N ASP A 67 -5.76 0.30 -13.89
CA ASP A 67 -5.64 -1.04 -13.29
C ASP A 67 -4.82 -0.99 -12.01
N PHE A 68 -3.86 -0.08 -11.93
CA PHE A 68 -3.12 0.18 -10.70
C PHE A 68 -4.02 0.86 -9.67
N GLN A 69 -4.76 1.88 -10.08
CA GLN A 69 -5.51 2.73 -9.15
C GLN A 69 -6.65 2.00 -8.44
N LYS A 70 -7.34 1.08 -9.10
CA LYS A 70 -8.47 0.38 -8.48
C LYS A 70 -8.09 -0.36 -7.19
N PRO A 71 -7.14 -1.30 -7.21
CA PRO A 71 -6.73 -1.97 -5.98
C PRO A 71 -6.02 -1.03 -5.02
N HIS A 72 -5.24 -0.09 -5.53
CA HIS A 72 -4.52 0.87 -4.70
C HIS A 72 -5.48 1.73 -3.89
N GLN A 73 -6.51 2.28 -4.53
CA GLN A 73 -7.51 3.10 -3.86
C GLN A 73 -8.30 2.28 -2.85
N LYS A 74 -8.63 1.03 -3.20
CA LYS A 74 -9.34 0.14 -2.27
C LYS A 74 -8.49 -0.13 -1.03
N MET A 75 -7.21 -0.35 -1.21
CA MET A 75 -6.27 -0.55 -0.11
C MET A 75 -6.27 0.67 0.82
N LEU A 76 -6.17 1.87 0.25
CA LEU A 76 -6.18 3.10 1.03
C LEU A 76 -7.50 3.31 1.76
N ASP A 77 -8.62 2.97 1.13
CA ASP A 77 -9.94 3.08 1.76
C ASP A 77 -10.05 2.16 2.97
N ILE A 78 -9.57 0.92 2.85
CA ILE A 78 -9.58 -0.03 3.95
C ILE A 78 -8.72 0.47 5.11
N LEU A 79 -7.50 0.92 4.80
CA LEU A 79 -6.59 1.44 5.82
C LEU A 79 -7.16 2.67 6.51
N ASN A 80 -7.78 3.56 5.74
CA ASN A 80 -8.40 4.75 6.30
C ASN A 80 -9.56 4.42 7.25
N LYS A 81 -10.35 3.41 6.92
CA LYS A 81 -11.44 2.95 7.79
C LYS A 81 -10.91 2.34 9.09
N GLU A 82 -9.70 1.83 9.07
CA GLU A 82 -9.04 1.31 10.27
C GLU A 82 -8.31 2.41 11.05
N GLY A 83 -8.44 3.66 10.62
CA GLY A 83 -7.80 4.78 11.29
C GLY A 83 -6.35 4.99 10.91
N ILE A 84 -5.89 4.38 9.83
CA ILE A 84 -4.51 4.50 9.35
C ILE A 84 -4.49 5.47 8.19
N SER A 85 -3.63 6.50 8.26
CA SER A 85 -3.48 7.48 7.20
C SER A 85 -2.01 7.69 6.87
N PHE A 86 -1.73 7.94 5.59
CA PHE A 86 -0.39 8.22 5.12
C PHE A 86 -0.25 9.71 4.82
N ALA A 87 0.85 10.30 5.26
CA ALA A 87 1.12 11.71 4.99
C ALA A 87 1.41 11.94 3.50
N GLU A 88 2.09 10.98 2.88
CA GLU A 88 2.40 10.99 1.45
C GLU A 88 2.39 9.57 0.89
N ILE A 89 2.13 9.49 -0.38
CA ILE A 89 2.10 8.23 -1.12
C ILE A 89 2.93 8.35 -2.39
#